data_28928035a8060df46831d3b2a5cfd076
#
_entry.id   28928035a8060df46831d3b2a5cfd076
#
_cell.length_a   1.000
_cell.length_b   1.000
_cell.length_c   1.000
_cell.angle_alpha   90.00
_cell.angle_beta   90.00
_cell.angle_gamma   90.00
#
_symmetry.space_group_name_H-M   'P 1'
#
loop_
_entity.id
_entity.type
_entity.pdbx_description
1 polymer ?
#
loop_
_entity_poly.entity_id
_entity_poly.type
_entity_poly.pdbx_seq_one_letter_code
_entity_poly.pdbx_strand_id
1 'polypeptide(L)'
;REAQAWMEKANIAFYTPAFAGGDKEEAVTLYEKAVSLLEAFPEGLTNNWLYLNCQVGLAMAYEETDRLQAARKLYEKMLRREPSFQWVSKDLYPRLLEKQGAN
;
A
#
# COMPACT_ATOMS: atom_id res chain seq x y z
N ARG A 1 -7.00 15.60 -2.30
CA ARG A 1 -5.89 16.46 -2.70
C ARG A 1 -4.70 16.34 -1.80
N GLU A 2 -4.91 16.53 -0.50
CA GLU A 2 -3.84 16.32 0.46
C GLU A 2 -3.36 14.88 0.41
N ALA A 3 -4.29 13.93 0.34
CA ALA A 3 -3.93 12.53 0.28
C ALA A 3 -3.07 12.23 -0.94
N GLN A 4 -3.41 12.82 -2.10
CA GLN A 4 -2.62 12.60 -3.30
C GLN A 4 -1.20 13.16 -3.14
N ALA A 5 -1.06 14.33 -2.52
CA ALA A 5 0.27 14.90 -2.29
C ALA A 5 1.12 14.01 -1.39
N TRP A 6 0.52 13.45 -0.34
CA TRP A 6 1.24 12.52 0.55
C TRP A 6 1.60 11.23 -0.19
N MET A 7 0.70 10.72 -1.04
CA MET A 7 0.98 9.53 -1.84
C MET A 7 2.15 9.79 -2.79
N GLU A 8 2.20 10.96 -3.43
CA GLU A 8 3.28 11.28 -4.35
C GLU A 8 4.62 11.35 -3.64
N LYS A 9 4.65 11.93 -2.44
CA LYS A 9 5.87 11.93 -1.62
C LYS A 9 6.27 10.51 -1.24
N ALA A 10 5.29 9.68 -0.90
CA ALA A 10 5.54 8.30 -0.54
C ALA A 10 6.12 7.52 -1.72
N ASN A 11 5.57 7.74 -2.91
CA ASN A 11 6.09 7.10 -4.13
C ASN A 11 7.54 7.48 -4.37
N ILE A 12 7.89 8.75 -4.18
CA ILE A 12 9.27 9.19 -4.34
C ILE A 12 10.18 8.46 -3.36
N ALA A 13 9.78 8.42 -2.07
CA ALA A 13 10.58 7.73 -1.06
C ALA A 13 10.72 6.23 -1.38
N PHE A 14 9.65 5.62 -1.89
CA PHE A 14 9.63 4.18 -2.15
C PHE A 14 10.46 3.81 -3.38
N TYR A 15 10.29 4.54 -4.48
CA TYR A 15 10.90 4.16 -5.76
C TYR A 15 12.28 4.73 -6.00
N THR A 16 12.70 5.72 -5.21
CA THR A 16 14.06 6.26 -5.31
C THR A 16 15.02 5.27 -4.65
N PRO A 17 16.15 4.93 -5.29
CA PRO A 17 17.13 4.05 -4.64
C PRO A 17 17.68 4.67 -3.37
N ALA A 18 18.07 3.80 -2.43
CA ALA A 18 18.56 4.26 -1.13
C ALA A 18 19.78 5.19 -1.27
N PHE A 19 20.68 4.89 -2.21
CA PHE A 19 21.88 5.71 -2.41
C PHE A 19 21.54 7.12 -2.92
N ALA A 20 20.34 7.30 -3.48
CA ALA A 20 19.91 8.59 -4.01
C ALA A 20 18.88 9.27 -3.09
N GLY A 21 18.76 8.79 -1.85
CA GLY A 21 17.88 9.42 -0.87
C GLY A 21 16.56 8.72 -0.64
N GLY A 22 16.30 7.59 -1.28
CA GLY A 22 15.07 6.84 -1.06
C GLY A 22 15.07 6.18 0.30
N ASP A 23 13.85 5.96 0.86
CA ASP A 23 13.71 5.40 2.20
C ASP A 23 12.38 4.67 2.31
N LYS A 24 12.44 3.34 2.36
CA LYS A 24 11.23 2.51 2.43
C LYS A 24 10.47 2.71 3.75
N GLU A 25 11.18 2.96 4.84
CA GLU A 25 10.51 3.24 6.12
C GLU A 25 9.76 4.55 6.07
N GLU A 26 10.36 5.57 5.47
CA GLU A 26 9.68 6.84 5.29
C GLU A 26 8.45 6.66 4.41
N ALA A 27 8.56 5.82 3.36
CA ALA A 27 7.43 5.55 2.48
C ALA A 27 6.25 4.98 3.26
N VAL A 28 6.50 4.04 4.20
CA VAL A 28 5.43 3.51 5.05
C VAL A 28 4.69 4.64 5.75
N THR A 29 5.43 5.53 6.41
CA THR A 29 4.82 6.64 7.15
C THR A 29 3.99 7.54 6.23
N LEU A 30 4.52 7.85 5.06
CA LEU A 30 3.84 8.76 4.12
C LEU A 30 2.60 8.10 3.51
N TYR A 31 2.66 6.81 3.16
CA TYR A 31 1.48 6.10 2.69
C TYR A 31 0.43 5.99 3.78
N GLU A 32 0.84 5.72 5.03
CA GLU A 32 -0.10 5.67 6.15
C GLU A 32 -0.83 6.99 6.32
N LYS A 33 -0.12 8.09 6.15
CA LYS A 33 -0.73 9.41 6.23
C LYS A 33 -1.77 9.61 5.13
N ALA A 34 -1.43 9.22 3.89
CA ALA A 34 -2.36 9.33 2.77
C ALA A 34 -3.62 8.50 3.01
N VAL A 35 -3.44 7.26 3.47
CA VAL A 35 -4.56 6.36 3.73
C VAL A 35 -5.45 6.91 4.83
N SER A 36 -4.88 7.42 5.92
CA SER A 36 -5.69 7.92 7.02
C SER A 36 -6.48 9.17 6.63
N LEU A 37 -5.92 10.02 5.76
CA LEU A 37 -6.65 11.18 5.27
C LEU A 37 -7.87 10.77 4.46
N LEU A 38 -7.74 9.72 3.65
CA LEU A 38 -8.87 9.22 2.86
C LEU A 38 -9.90 8.51 3.75
N GLU A 39 -9.45 7.76 4.73
CA GLU A 39 -10.34 7.02 5.62
C GLU A 39 -11.12 7.93 6.56
N ALA A 40 -10.73 9.19 6.68
CA ALA A 40 -11.51 10.16 7.43
C ALA A 40 -12.86 10.44 6.79
N PHE A 41 -13.03 10.08 5.52
CA PHE A 41 -14.31 10.26 4.78
C PHE A 41 -14.74 8.92 4.20
N PRO A 42 -15.28 8.01 5.04
CA PRO A 42 -15.51 6.61 4.63
C PRO A 42 -16.46 6.44 3.45
N GLU A 43 -17.40 7.37 3.25
CA GLU A 43 -18.37 7.24 2.18
C GLU A 43 -17.75 7.42 0.79
N GLY A 44 -16.54 7.92 0.71
CA GLY A 44 -15.88 8.12 -0.57
C GLY A 44 -14.88 7.03 -0.94
N LEU A 45 -14.87 5.88 -0.24
CA LEU A 45 -13.84 4.87 -0.43
C LEU A 45 -14.15 3.84 -1.49
N THR A 46 -15.43 3.52 -1.72
CA THR A 46 -15.80 2.50 -2.69
C THR A 46 -15.49 3.00 -4.11
N ASN A 47 -14.83 2.14 -4.89
CA ASN A 47 -14.39 2.46 -6.27
C ASN A 47 -13.46 3.68 -6.33
N ASN A 48 -12.77 3.98 -5.26
CA ASN A 48 -11.85 5.11 -5.20
C ASN A 48 -10.44 4.65 -5.56
N TRP A 49 -10.01 4.98 -6.77
CA TRP A 49 -8.70 4.56 -7.27
C TRP A 49 -7.54 5.14 -6.47
N LEU A 50 -7.69 6.36 -5.97
CA LEU A 50 -6.65 6.95 -5.15
C LEU A 50 -6.46 6.13 -3.86
N TYR A 51 -7.56 5.75 -3.24
CA TYR A 51 -7.52 4.95 -2.02
C TYR A 51 -6.89 3.58 -2.30
N LEU A 52 -7.30 2.92 -3.39
CA LEU A 52 -6.72 1.63 -3.76
C LEU A 52 -5.22 1.75 -4.01
N ASN A 53 -4.81 2.76 -4.75
CA ASN A 53 -3.38 2.95 -5.05
C ASN A 53 -2.57 3.25 -3.80
N CYS A 54 -3.11 4.04 -2.87
CA CYS A 54 -2.43 4.31 -1.60
C CYS A 54 -2.26 3.03 -0.79
N GLN A 55 -3.31 2.19 -0.76
CA GLN A 55 -3.23 0.95 -0.01
C GLN A 55 -2.25 -0.04 -0.64
N VAL A 56 -2.21 -0.12 -1.97
CA VAL A 56 -1.22 -0.97 -2.65
C VAL A 56 0.19 -0.49 -2.31
N GLY A 57 0.42 0.82 -2.40
CA GLY A 57 1.73 1.38 -2.06
C GLY A 57 2.12 1.06 -0.62
N LEU A 58 1.17 1.22 0.30
CA LEU A 58 1.43 0.92 1.70
C LEU A 58 1.75 -0.56 1.92
N ALA A 59 0.98 -1.45 1.29
CA ALA A 59 1.21 -2.88 1.45
C ALA A 59 2.58 -3.27 0.89
N MET A 60 2.96 -2.73 -0.26
CA MET A 60 4.27 -3.00 -0.84
C MET A 60 5.39 -2.45 0.05
N ALA A 61 5.19 -1.29 0.65
CA ALA A 61 6.17 -0.71 1.57
C ALA A 61 6.29 -1.57 2.83
N TYR A 62 5.18 -2.12 3.32
CA TYR A 62 5.24 -3.08 4.43
C TYR A 62 6.07 -4.30 4.04
N GLU A 63 5.88 -4.84 2.82
CA GLU A 63 6.68 -5.99 2.37
C GLU A 63 8.16 -5.66 2.35
N GLU A 64 8.52 -4.48 1.83
CA GLU A 64 9.92 -4.09 1.68
C GLU A 64 10.59 -3.76 3.00
N THR A 65 9.81 -3.57 4.06
CA THR A 65 10.33 -3.32 5.41
C THR A 65 10.11 -4.53 6.33
N ASP A 66 9.85 -5.69 5.72
CA ASP A 66 9.71 -6.97 6.42
C ASP A 66 8.51 -7.03 7.36
N ARG A 67 7.46 -6.29 7.03
CA ARG A 67 6.19 -6.34 7.75
C ARG A 67 5.17 -7.14 6.95
N LEU A 68 5.49 -8.43 6.73
CA LEU A 68 4.70 -9.27 5.82
C LEU A 68 3.27 -9.49 6.32
N GLN A 69 3.09 -9.63 7.62
CA GLN A 69 1.75 -9.84 8.17
C GLN A 69 0.89 -8.60 8.00
N ALA A 70 1.46 -7.41 8.19
CA ALA A 70 0.73 -6.16 7.99
C ALA A 70 0.32 -6.01 6.52
N ALA A 71 1.22 -6.36 5.61
CA ALA A 71 0.92 -6.32 4.17
C ALA A 71 -0.22 -7.28 3.84
N ARG A 72 -0.17 -8.49 4.38
CA ARG A 72 -1.20 -9.50 4.13
C ARG A 72 -2.57 -9.02 4.59
N LYS A 73 -2.65 -8.48 5.80
CA LYS A 73 -3.92 -7.98 6.32
C LYS A 73 -4.47 -6.86 5.44
N LEU A 74 -3.61 -6.02 4.93
CA LEU A 74 -4.04 -4.91 4.08
C LEU A 74 -4.55 -5.41 2.74
N TYR A 75 -3.86 -6.35 2.10
CA TYR A 75 -4.36 -6.96 0.86
C TYR A 75 -5.71 -7.63 1.08
N GLU A 76 -5.88 -8.34 2.19
CA GLU A 76 -7.15 -8.99 2.49
C GLU A 76 -8.26 -7.97 2.68
N LYS A 77 -7.97 -6.86 3.35
CA LYS A 77 -8.93 -5.77 3.53
C LYS A 77 -9.34 -5.20 2.18
N MET A 78 -8.38 -4.99 1.27
CA MET A 78 -8.66 -4.48 -0.06
C MET A 78 -9.57 -5.42 -0.85
N LEU A 79 -9.30 -6.72 -0.77
CA LEU A 79 -10.09 -7.71 -1.50
C LEU A 79 -11.50 -7.86 -0.94
N ARG A 80 -11.69 -7.59 0.35
CA ARG A 80 -13.04 -7.59 0.92
C ARG A 80 -13.86 -6.44 0.37
N ARG A 81 -13.23 -5.29 0.14
CA ARG A 81 -13.93 -4.11 -0.39
C ARG A 81 -14.08 -4.17 -1.91
N GLU A 82 -13.03 -4.62 -2.59
CA GLU A 82 -12.99 -4.66 -4.06
C GLU A 82 -12.52 -6.05 -4.52
N PRO A 83 -13.39 -7.06 -4.47
CA PRO A 83 -12.97 -8.43 -4.81
C PRO A 83 -12.48 -8.60 -6.24
N SER A 84 -12.90 -7.71 -7.15
CA SER A 84 -12.52 -7.80 -8.55
C SER A 84 -11.19 -7.10 -8.87
N PHE A 85 -10.50 -6.59 -7.86
CA PHE A 85 -9.22 -5.91 -8.07
C PHE A 85 -8.15 -6.97 -8.38
N GLN A 86 -7.98 -7.24 -9.68
CA GLN A 86 -7.19 -8.38 -10.13
C GLN A 86 -5.70 -8.25 -9.83
N TRP A 87 -5.15 -7.03 -9.84
CA TRP A 87 -3.74 -6.86 -9.52
C TRP A 87 -3.42 -7.44 -8.15
N VAL A 88 -4.28 -7.17 -7.17
CA VAL A 88 -4.08 -7.71 -5.82
C VAL A 88 -4.42 -9.20 -5.77
N SER A 89 -5.59 -9.61 -6.30
CA SER A 89 -6.04 -10.98 -6.14
C SER A 89 -5.22 -11.98 -6.92
N LYS A 90 -4.68 -11.58 -8.09
CA LYS A 90 -3.97 -12.52 -8.95
C LYS A 90 -2.45 -12.42 -8.89
N ASP A 91 -1.93 -11.26 -8.51
CA ASP A 91 -0.48 -11.05 -8.51
C ASP A 91 0.09 -10.76 -7.13
N LEU A 92 -0.35 -9.66 -6.51
CA LEU A 92 0.33 -9.16 -5.32
C LEU A 92 0.10 -10.05 -4.10
N TYR A 93 -1.16 -10.43 -3.87
CA TYR A 93 -1.50 -11.24 -2.71
C TYR A 93 -0.91 -12.66 -2.82
N PRO A 94 -1.06 -13.37 -3.96
CA PRO A 94 -0.42 -14.68 -4.09
C PRO A 94 1.10 -14.64 -3.91
N ARG A 95 1.77 -13.60 -4.44
CA ARG A 95 3.22 -13.47 -4.28
C ARG A 95 3.60 -13.28 -2.81
N LEU A 96 2.79 -12.51 -2.08
CA LEU A 96 3.06 -12.33 -0.65
C LEU A 96 2.91 -13.64 0.10
N LEU A 97 1.88 -14.43 -0.22
CA LEU A 97 1.68 -15.72 0.42
C LEU A 97 2.85 -16.65 0.15
N GLU A 98 3.42 -16.61 -1.05
CA GLU A 98 4.62 -17.38 -1.36
C GLU A 98 5.81 -16.94 -0.51
N LYS A 99 5.99 -15.64 -0.33
CA LYS A 99 7.06 -15.13 0.53
C LYS A 99 6.92 -15.64 1.95
N GLN A 100 5.70 -15.61 2.48
CA GLN A 100 5.44 -16.09 3.83
C GLN A 100 5.65 -17.60 3.94
N GLY A 101 5.26 -18.34 2.92
CA GLY A 101 5.46 -19.78 2.90
C GLY A 101 6.91 -20.20 2.77
N ALA A 102 7.75 -19.35 2.18
CA ALA A 102 9.16 -19.64 1.99
C ALA A 102 9.97 -19.47 3.27
N ASN A 103 9.40 -18.81 4.26
CA ASN A 103 10.05 -18.59 5.55
C ASN A 103 9.57 -19.62 6.56
#